data_f536e665f9c84fae974c1182b207d746
#
_entry.id   f536e665f9c84fae974c1182b207d746
#
_cell.length_a   1.000
_cell.length_b   1.000
_cell.length_c   1.000
_cell.angle_alpha   90.00
_cell.angle_beta   90.00
_cell.angle_gamma   90.00
#
_symmetry.space_group_name_H-M   'P 1'
#
loop_
_entity.id
_entity.type
_entity.pdbx_description
1 polymer ?
#
loop_
_entity_poly.entity_id
_entity_poly.type
_entity_poly.pdbx_seq_one_letter_code
_entity_poly.pdbx_strand_id
1 'polypeptide(L)'
;QPTISRRQRQMCIRDSINPAEVGDDRIINSIAAIDKYEPPFIIVDFGTATTLDVVDKSGAYSGGLICPGVNLSIKSLSDGAALLPLITFKKPETLIGKHTIAAMESGIYWGYISLIEGLIERLKNSHECFNAKAIATGGLSKLFENDLKCINYFERDLTLEGLLIVSNKLQ
;
A
#
# COMPACT_ATOMS: atom_id res chain seq x y z
N GLN A 1 -2.92 -17.04 -14.08
CA GLN A 1 -3.46 -15.86 -13.38
C GLN A 1 -4.53 -15.24 -14.26
N PRO A 2 -5.73 -14.93 -13.74
CA PRO A 2 -6.73 -14.22 -14.52
C PRO A 2 -6.20 -12.83 -14.84
N THR A 3 -6.07 -12.52 -16.12
CA THR A 3 -5.64 -11.21 -16.61
C THR A 3 -6.86 -10.31 -16.75
N ILE A 4 -6.77 -9.11 -16.20
CA ILE A 4 -7.82 -8.07 -16.36
C ILE A 4 -7.95 -7.75 -17.85
N SER A 5 -9.16 -7.79 -18.39
CA SER A 5 -9.41 -7.48 -19.79
C SER A 5 -9.10 -5.99 -20.08
N ARG A 6 -8.73 -5.69 -21.34
CA ARG A 6 -8.47 -4.31 -21.79
C ARG A 6 -9.65 -3.36 -21.48
N ARG A 7 -10.88 -3.86 -21.56
CA ARG A 7 -12.12 -3.08 -21.30
C ARG A 7 -12.32 -2.78 -19.81
N GLN A 8 -11.99 -3.73 -18.93
CA GLN A 8 -12.03 -3.53 -17.48
C GLN A 8 -10.94 -2.56 -17.02
N ARG A 9 -9.74 -2.65 -17.61
CA ARG A 9 -8.65 -1.70 -17.40
C ARG A 9 -9.09 -0.27 -17.77
N GLN A 10 -9.73 -0.08 -18.92
CA GLN A 10 -10.21 1.22 -19.38
C GLN A 10 -11.36 1.79 -18.55
N MET A 11 -12.21 0.96 -17.94
CA MET A 11 -13.28 1.44 -17.05
C MET A 11 -12.79 1.96 -15.71
N CYS A 12 -11.70 1.40 -15.19
CA CYS A 12 -11.13 1.76 -13.89
C CYS A 12 -10.02 2.81 -13.98
N ILE A 13 -9.41 3.01 -15.16
CA ILE A 13 -8.25 3.90 -15.34
C ILE A 13 -8.63 4.98 -16.35
N ARG A 14 -9.32 6.04 -15.90
CA ARG A 14 -9.71 7.15 -16.79
C ARG A 14 -8.60 8.15 -17.05
N ASP A 15 -7.74 8.40 -16.07
CA ASP A 15 -6.80 9.53 -16.07
C ASP A 15 -5.31 9.14 -16.03
N SER A 16 -4.99 7.84 -16.08
CA SER A 16 -3.59 7.41 -16.21
C SER A 16 -3.09 7.67 -17.64
N ILE A 17 -1.93 8.33 -17.75
CA ILE A 17 -1.26 8.65 -19.03
C ILE A 17 -0.94 7.37 -19.81
N ASN A 18 -0.64 6.26 -19.12
CA ASN A 18 -0.41 4.96 -19.73
C ASN A 18 -1.05 3.82 -18.91
N PRO A 19 -2.31 3.46 -19.16
CA PRO A 19 -3.02 2.40 -18.43
C PRO A 19 -2.33 1.03 -18.49
N ALA A 20 -1.49 0.77 -19.48
CA ALA A 20 -0.79 -0.51 -19.65
C ALA A 20 0.38 -0.69 -18.67
N GLU A 21 0.86 0.39 -18.07
CA GLU A 21 1.98 0.37 -17.11
C GLU A 21 1.53 0.17 -15.65
N VAL A 22 0.24 0.28 -15.37
CA VAL A 22 -0.29 0.03 -14.01
C VAL A 22 -0.33 -1.47 -13.75
N GLY A 23 0.31 -1.91 -12.68
CA GLY A 23 0.32 -3.31 -12.26
C GLY A 23 -1.10 -3.84 -12.02
N ASP A 24 -1.34 -5.10 -12.39
CA ASP A 24 -2.66 -5.74 -12.26
C ASP A 24 -3.13 -5.81 -10.81
N ASP A 25 -2.22 -6.03 -9.87
CA ASP A 25 -2.46 -6.04 -8.42
C ASP A 25 -3.08 -4.72 -7.93
N ARG A 26 -2.59 -3.58 -8.39
CA ARG A 26 -3.09 -2.25 -8.03
C ARG A 26 -4.51 -2.02 -8.53
N ILE A 27 -4.80 -2.48 -9.74
CA ILE A 27 -6.15 -2.39 -10.32
C ILE A 27 -7.11 -3.34 -9.59
N ILE A 28 -6.67 -4.56 -9.29
CA ILE A 28 -7.45 -5.57 -8.58
C ILE A 28 -7.81 -5.08 -7.18
N ASN A 29 -6.85 -4.51 -6.44
CA ASN A 29 -7.10 -3.89 -5.13
C ASN A 29 -8.14 -2.76 -5.24
N SER A 30 -8.05 -1.92 -6.28
CA SER A 30 -9.00 -0.84 -6.52
C SER A 30 -10.41 -1.36 -6.79
N ILE A 31 -10.55 -2.43 -7.60
CA ILE A 31 -11.84 -3.08 -7.88
C ILE A 31 -12.48 -3.63 -6.60
N ALA A 32 -11.70 -4.31 -5.76
CA ALA A 32 -12.19 -4.84 -4.49
C ALA A 32 -12.61 -3.74 -3.52
N ALA A 33 -11.83 -2.66 -3.45
CA ALA A 33 -12.14 -1.53 -2.59
C ALA A 33 -13.41 -0.78 -3.04
N ILE A 34 -13.62 -0.61 -4.36
CA ILE A 34 -14.85 0.00 -4.91
C ILE A 34 -16.10 -0.85 -4.61
N ASP A 35 -15.97 -2.16 -4.56
CA ASP A 35 -17.08 -3.06 -4.23
C ASP A 35 -17.50 -2.94 -2.75
N LYS A 36 -16.57 -2.60 -1.86
CA LYS A 36 -16.77 -2.55 -0.40
C LYS A 36 -16.99 -1.15 0.15
N TYR A 37 -16.42 -0.13 -0.47
CA TYR A 37 -16.32 1.22 0.09
C TYR A 37 -16.69 2.29 -0.93
N GLU A 38 -17.29 3.37 -0.44
CA GLU A 38 -17.56 4.57 -1.24
C GLU A 38 -16.28 5.39 -1.45
N PRO A 39 -15.92 5.73 -2.72
CA PRO A 39 -14.79 6.59 -3.00
C PRO A 39 -15.05 8.06 -2.57
N PRO A 40 -14.01 8.89 -2.37
CA PRO A 40 -12.60 8.60 -2.67
C PRO A 40 -11.88 7.83 -1.57
N PHE A 41 -10.87 7.05 -1.95
CA PHE A 41 -10.01 6.36 -0.98
C PHE A 41 -8.57 6.19 -1.47
N ILE A 42 -7.68 5.92 -0.52
CA ILE A 42 -6.26 5.60 -0.73
C ILE A 42 -6.06 4.16 -0.28
N ILE A 43 -5.54 3.31 -1.14
CA ILE A 43 -5.18 1.93 -0.81
C ILE A 43 -3.68 1.88 -0.53
N VAL A 44 -3.29 1.39 0.63
CA VAL A 44 -1.89 1.16 1.01
C VAL A 44 -1.63 -0.34 0.99
N ASP A 45 -0.85 -0.82 0.05
CA ASP A 45 -0.47 -2.24 -0.04
C ASP A 45 0.95 -2.45 0.51
N PHE A 46 1.06 -3.24 1.56
CA PHE A 46 2.32 -3.62 2.20
C PHE A 46 2.86 -4.93 1.61
N GLY A 47 3.23 -4.89 0.34
CA GLY A 47 3.80 -5.99 -0.43
C GLY A 47 5.32 -5.95 -0.54
N THR A 48 5.87 -6.50 -1.63
CA THR A 48 7.29 -6.41 -2.00
C THR A 48 7.73 -4.96 -2.18
N ALA A 49 6.94 -4.15 -2.87
CA ALA A 49 6.93 -2.71 -2.76
C ALA A 49 5.78 -2.28 -1.83
N THR A 50 5.87 -1.10 -1.25
CA THR A 50 4.73 -0.46 -0.59
C THR A 50 4.14 0.54 -1.56
N THR A 51 2.88 0.31 -1.98
CA THR A 51 2.18 1.22 -2.89
C THR A 51 1.11 2.01 -2.15
N LEU A 52 0.84 3.24 -2.60
CA LEU A 52 -0.31 4.02 -2.19
C LEU A 52 -1.08 4.37 -3.47
N ASP A 53 -2.24 3.76 -3.64
CA ASP A 53 -3.08 3.87 -4.82
C ASP A 53 -4.30 4.75 -4.56
N VAL A 54 -4.56 5.68 -5.46
CA VAL A 54 -5.63 6.67 -5.33
C VAL A 54 -6.80 6.30 -6.22
N VAL A 55 -7.97 6.20 -5.61
CA VAL A 55 -9.26 6.15 -6.32
C VAL A 55 -10.02 7.43 -6.00
N ASP A 56 -10.34 8.19 -7.04
CA ASP A 56 -11.01 9.48 -6.93
C ASP A 56 -12.51 9.36 -6.61
N LYS A 57 -13.19 10.50 -6.45
CA LYS A 57 -14.63 10.57 -6.17
C LYS A 57 -15.52 9.92 -7.24
N SER A 58 -15.03 9.77 -8.45
CA SER A 58 -15.77 9.11 -9.55
C SER A 58 -15.62 7.59 -9.54
N GLY A 59 -14.77 7.06 -8.64
CA GLY A 59 -14.36 5.65 -8.62
C GLY A 59 -13.30 5.32 -9.68
N ALA A 60 -12.63 6.30 -10.26
CA ALA A 60 -11.55 6.08 -11.19
C ALA A 60 -10.21 5.98 -10.46
N TYR A 61 -9.35 5.08 -10.94
CA TYR A 61 -7.96 5.00 -10.50
C TYR A 61 -7.19 6.20 -11.05
N SER A 62 -6.69 7.06 -10.17
CA SER A 62 -6.02 8.32 -10.52
C SER A 62 -4.48 8.23 -10.47
N GLY A 63 -3.94 7.06 -10.18
CA GLY A 63 -2.50 6.89 -10.02
C GLY A 63 -2.10 6.60 -8.57
N GLY A 64 -0.83 6.82 -8.23
CA GLY A 64 -0.38 6.55 -6.87
C GLY A 64 1.13 6.67 -6.70
N LEU A 65 1.61 6.19 -5.57
CA LEU A 65 3.02 6.23 -5.17
C LEU A 65 3.54 4.80 -5.05
N ILE A 66 4.83 4.62 -5.32
CA ILE A 66 5.55 3.36 -5.13
C ILE A 66 6.77 3.64 -4.26
N CYS A 67 6.84 2.98 -3.11
CA CYS A 67 7.97 3.05 -2.19
C CYS A 67 8.64 1.68 -2.07
N PRO A 68 9.92 1.62 -1.68
CA PRO A 68 10.54 0.35 -1.33
C PRO A 68 9.70 -0.35 -0.26
N GLY A 69 9.45 -1.65 -0.36
CA GLY A 69 8.77 -2.41 0.68
C GLY A 69 9.65 -2.60 1.92
N VAL A 70 9.05 -2.96 3.06
CA VAL A 70 9.76 -3.10 4.35
C VAL A 70 10.95 -4.05 4.25
N ASN A 71 10.73 -5.26 3.72
CA ASN A 71 11.79 -6.27 3.60
C ASN A 71 12.87 -5.85 2.60
N LEU A 72 12.49 -5.15 1.52
CA LEU A 72 13.46 -4.60 0.58
C LEU A 72 14.31 -3.52 1.24
N SER A 73 13.73 -2.65 2.05
CA SER A 73 14.46 -1.61 2.80
C SER A 73 15.43 -2.20 3.81
N ILE A 74 15.02 -3.24 4.56
CA ILE A 74 15.89 -3.96 5.49
C ILE A 74 17.07 -4.57 4.73
N LYS A 75 16.77 -5.27 3.62
CA LYS A 75 17.81 -5.89 2.80
C LYS A 75 18.79 -4.86 2.24
N SER A 76 18.29 -3.77 1.67
CA SER A 76 19.13 -2.71 1.11
C SER A 76 20.02 -2.04 2.16
N LEU A 77 19.52 -1.87 3.39
CA LEU A 77 20.30 -1.32 4.50
C LEU A 77 21.43 -2.29 4.92
N SER A 78 21.16 -3.59 4.98
CA SER A 78 22.16 -4.62 5.28
C SER A 78 23.19 -4.77 4.16
N ASP A 79 22.75 -4.78 2.90
CA ASP A 79 23.64 -4.93 1.74
C ASP A 79 24.53 -3.68 1.52
N GLY A 80 24.01 -2.49 1.85
CA GLY A 80 24.69 -1.21 1.63
C GLY A 80 25.62 -0.77 2.77
N ALA A 81 25.59 -1.43 3.93
CA ALA A 81 26.36 -1.02 5.11
C ALA A 81 27.04 -2.22 5.79
N ALA A 82 28.35 -2.34 5.63
CA ALA A 82 29.16 -3.50 6.03
C ALA A 82 29.01 -3.95 7.50
N LEU A 83 28.57 -3.09 8.40
CA LEU A 83 28.42 -3.38 9.83
C LEU A 83 26.96 -3.61 10.27
N LEU A 84 25.98 -3.53 9.33
CA LEU A 84 24.58 -3.69 9.65
C LEU A 84 24.11 -5.11 9.28
N PRO A 85 23.69 -5.93 10.28
CA PRO A 85 23.23 -7.27 10.00
C PRO A 85 21.83 -7.26 9.34
N LEU A 86 21.48 -8.37 8.67
CA LEU A 86 20.10 -8.59 8.25
C LEU A 86 19.23 -8.84 9.48
N ILE A 87 18.16 -8.06 9.62
CA ILE A 87 17.21 -8.18 10.73
C ILE A 87 15.85 -8.70 10.25
N THR A 88 15.06 -9.24 11.17
CA THR A 88 13.66 -9.58 10.93
C THR A 88 12.77 -8.40 11.28
N PHE A 89 11.79 -8.10 10.44
CA PHE A 89 10.84 -7.02 10.71
C PHE A 89 9.92 -7.35 11.87
N LYS A 90 9.93 -6.50 12.90
CA LYS A 90 9.02 -6.59 14.06
C LYS A 90 8.86 -5.22 14.71
N LYS A 91 7.82 -5.06 15.52
CA LYS A 91 7.65 -3.86 16.36
C LYS A 91 8.76 -3.81 17.43
N PRO A 92 9.50 -2.69 17.55
CA PRO A 92 10.53 -2.53 18.57
C PRO A 92 9.90 -2.37 19.96
N GLU A 93 10.63 -2.81 20.99
CA GLU A 93 10.21 -2.65 22.39
C GLU A 93 10.31 -1.19 22.86
N THR A 94 11.28 -0.45 22.35
CA THR A 94 11.53 0.95 22.68
C THR A 94 11.80 1.77 21.43
N LEU A 95 11.42 3.06 21.45
CA LEU A 95 11.69 3.97 20.35
C LEU A 95 13.20 4.20 20.13
N ILE A 96 13.97 4.32 21.22
CA ILE A 96 15.41 4.52 21.12
C ILE A 96 16.13 3.19 21.34
N GLY A 97 16.64 2.62 20.24
CA GLY A 97 17.48 1.39 20.29
C GLY A 97 18.85 1.65 20.91
N LYS A 98 19.22 0.84 21.91
CA LYS A 98 20.51 0.99 22.63
C LYS A 98 21.66 0.20 22.02
N HIS A 99 21.42 -0.58 20.99
CA HIS A 99 22.41 -1.32 20.20
C HIS A 99 21.96 -1.40 18.75
N THR A 100 22.86 -1.77 17.84
CA THR A 100 22.65 -1.69 16.38
C THR A 100 21.36 -2.35 15.93
N ILE A 101 21.08 -3.58 16.34
CA ILE A 101 19.88 -4.32 15.93
C ILE A 101 18.61 -3.59 16.39
N ALA A 102 18.53 -3.20 17.67
CA ALA A 102 17.37 -2.47 18.21
C ALA A 102 17.20 -1.10 17.54
N ALA A 103 18.30 -0.42 17.20
CA ALA A 103 18.24 0.85 16.46
C ALA A 103 17.72 0.65 15.03
N MET A 104 18.14 -0.40 14.34
CA MET A 104 17.63 -0.76 13.01
C MET A 104 16.15 -1.14 13.04
N GLU A 105 15.73 -2.01 13.99
CA GLU A 105 14.33 -2.39 14.17
C GLU A 105 13.45 -1.16 14.40
N SER A 106 13.87 -0.26 15.28
CA SER A 106 13.16 0.97 15.60
C SER A 106 13.11 1.93 14.40
N GLY A 107 14.23 2.16 13.75
CA GLY A 107 14.32 3.05 12.58
C GLY A 107 13.44 2.58 11.43
N ILE A 108 13.45 1.29 11.12
CA ILE A 108 12.58 0.72 10.08
C ILE A 108 11.12 0.81 10.49
N TYR A 109 10.74 0.39 11.68
CA TYR A 109 9.35 0.35 12.12
C TYR A 109 8.72 1.74 12.17
N TRP A 110 9.31 2.65 12.94
CA TRP A 110 8.79 4.01 13.10
C TRP A 110 9.00 4.87 11.86
N GLY A 111 10.08 4.60 11.11
CA GLY A 111 10.31 5.22 9.82
C GLY A 111 9.20 4.90 8.81
N TYR A 112 8.73 3.64 8.77
CA TYR A 112 7.60 3.24 7.92
C TYR A 112 6.28 3.87 8.38
N ILE A 113 6.00 3.92 9.68
CA ILE A 113 4.82 4.61 10.19
C ILE A 113 4.83 6.07 9.74
N SER A 114 5.93 6.79 9.98
CA SER A 114 6.06 8.19 9.58
C SER A 114 5.98 8.40 8.07
N LEU A 115 6.54 7.47 7.27
CA LEU A 115 6.43 7.48 5.81
C LEU A 115 4.96 7.42 5.38
N ILE A 116 4.22 6.42 5.88
CA ILE A 116 2.81 6.20 5.49
C ILE A 116 1.93 7.34 5.96
N GLU A 117 2.06 7.77 7.21
CA GLU A 117 1.31 8.91 7.75
C GLU A 117 1.56 10.19 6.94
N GLY A 118 2.83 10.51 6.68
CA GLY A 118 3.20 11.69 5.92
C GLY A 118 2.75 11.65 4.45
N LEU A 119 2.75 10.48 3.81
CA LEU A 119 2.27 10.33 2.44
C LEU A 119 0.74 10.41 2.36
N ILE A 120 0.02 9.75 3.29
CA ILE A 120 -1.44 9.84 3.37
C ILE A 120 -1.89 11.27 3.63
N GLU A 121 -1.22 11.99 4.52
CA GLU A 121 -1.53 13.40 4.80
C GLU A 121 -1.36 14.26 3.53
N ARG A 122 -0.25 14.09 2.80
CA ARG A 122 -0.01 14.81 1.54
C ARG A 122 -1.06 14.47 0.47
N LEU A 123 -1.40 13.19 0.33
CA LEU A 123 -2.44 12.76 -0.61
C LEU A 123 -3.81 13.33 -0.24
N LYS A 124 -4.21 13.30 1.04
CA LYS A 124 -5.49 13.89 1.51
C LYS A 124 -5.56 15.40 1.32
N ASN A 125 -4.44 16.08 1.25
CA ASN A 125 -4.36 17.51 0.95
C ASN A 125 -4.37 17.82 -0.57
N SER A 126 -4.30 16.78 -1.43
CA SER A 126 -4.48 16.96 -2.87
C SER A 126 -5.97 17.04 -3.23
N HIS A 127 -6.26 17.64 -4.39
CA HIS A 127 -7.66 17.83 -4.85
C HIS A 127 -8.38 16.49 -5.09
N GLU A 128 -7.68 15.48 -5.58
CA GLU A 128 -8.22 14.16 -5.92
C GLU A 128 -8.63 13.35 -4.68
N CYS A 129 -7.92 13.56 -3.56
CA CYS A 129 -8.04 12.73 -2.36
C CYS A 129 -8.66 13.45 -1.16
N PHE A 130 -9.22 14.64 -1.34
CA PHE A 130 -9.80 15.40 -0.23
C PHE A 130 -10.86 14.57 0.51
N ASN A 131 -10.66 14.37 1.83
CA ASN A 131 -11.48 13.50 2.70
C ASN A 131 -11.44 12.00 2.35
N ALA A 132 -10.45 11.53 1.59
CA ALA A 132 -10.31 10.13 1.25
C ALA A 132 -10.13 9.25 2.50
N LYS A 133 -10.79 8.10 2.52
CA LYS A 133 -10.52 7.03 3.48
C LYS A 133 -9.23 6.29 3.09
N ALA A 134 -8.48 5.80 4.07
CA ALA A 134 -7.30 5.00 3.82
C ALA A 134 -7.59 3.52 4.17
N ILE A 135 -7.25 2.62 3.26
CA ILE A 135 -7.45 1.18 3.35
C ILE A 135 -6.06 0.52 3.27
N ALA A 136 -5.69 -0.29 4.25
CA ALA A 136 -4.45 -1.04 4.24
C ALA A 136 -4.67 -2.50 3.83
N THR A 137 -3.80 -3.01 2.96
CA THR A 137 -3.76 -4.42 2.56
C THR A 137 -2.33 -4.95 2.52
N GLY A 138 -2.15 -6.19 2.12
CA GLY A 138 -0.85 -6.84 2.02
C GLY A 138 -0.41 -7.57 3.29
N GLY A 139 0.58 -8.45 3.13
CA GLY A 139 0.98 -9.41 4.16
C GLY A 139 1.53 -8.80 5.46
N LEU A 140 2.10 -7.59 5.39
CA LEU A 140 2.66 -6.89 6.55
C LEU A 140 1.71 -5.87 7.18
N SER A 141 0.54 -5.61 6.59
CA SER A 141 -0.41 -4.59 7.04
C SER A 141 -0.79 -4.76 8.53
N LYS A 142 -1.02 -6.00 8.97
CA LYS A 142 -1.40 -6.33 10.36
C LYS A 142 -0.38 -5.89 11.40
N LEU A 143 0.91 -5.85 11.05
CA LEU A 143 1.96 -5.43 11.99
C LEU A 143 1.87 -3.95 12.35
N PHE A 144 1.22 -3.15 11.52
CA PHE A 144 1.04 -1.71 11.70
C PHE A 144 -0.33 -1.32 12.25
N GLU A 145 -1.29 -2.25 12.38
CA GLU A 145 -2.69 -2.00 12.71
C GLU A 145 -2.89 -1.18 13.98
N ASN A 146 -2.06 -1.43 14.99
CA ASN A 146 -2.16 -0.72 16.27
C ASN A 146 -1.57 0.70 16.26
N ASP A 147 -0.69 1.00 15.33
CA ASP A 147 0.12 2.24 15.35
C ASP A 147 -0.21 3.20 14.20
N LEU A 148 -0.67 2.71 13.03
CA LEU A 148 -1.10 3.53 11.90
C LEU A 148 -2.53 4.05 12.09
N LYS A 149 -2.68 5.15 12.82
CA LYS A 149 -4.00 5.75 13.12
C LYS A 149 -4.65 6.46 11.92
N CYS A 150 -3.87 6.75 10.88
CA CYS A 150 -4.36 7.35 9.64
C CYS A 150 -5.11 6.37 8.73
N ILE A 151 -4.99 5.05 8.98
CA ILE A 151 -5.70 3.98 8.26
C ILE A 151 -7.10 3.79 8.87
N ASN A 152 -8.11 3.75 8.02
CA ASN A 152 -9.50 3.55 8.41
C ASN A 152 -9.91 2.07 8.41
N TYR A 153 -9.38 1.28 7.48
CA TYR A 153 -9.73 -0.12 7.29
C TYR A 153 -8.48 -0.97 7.02
N PHE A 154 -8.42 -2.16 7.61
CA PHE A 154 -7.37 -3.14 7.37
C PHE A 154 -7.98 -4.37 6.71
N GLU A 155 -7.74 -4.54 5.40
CA GLU A 155 -8.30 -5.56 4.52
C GLU A 155 -7.18 -6.48 4.01
N ARG A 156 -6.85 -7.50 4.79
CA ARG A 156 -5.72 -8.38 4.49
C ARG A 156 -5.83 -9.07 3.13
N ASP A 157 -7.03 -9.50 2.78
CA ASP A 157 -7.30 -10.35 1.63
C ASP A 157 -7.88 -9.58 0.43
N LEU A 158 -7.73 -8.24 0.43
CA LEU A 158 -8.31 -7.36 -0.59
C LEU A 158 -7.96 -7.80 -2.02
N THR A 159 -6.72 -8.18 -2.27
CA THR A 159 -6.26 -8.66 -3.59
C THR A 159 -6.98 -9.95 -3.99
N LEU A 160 -7.15 -10.90 -3.05
CA LEU A 160 -7.85 -12.16 -3.32
C LEU A 160 -9.33 -11.93 -3.60
N GLU A 161 -9.97 -11.04 -2.85
CA GLU A 161 -11.36 -10.63 -3.09
C GLU A 161 -11.53 -9.98 -4.46
N GLY A 162 -10.61 -9.08 -4.83
CA GLY A 162 -10.62 -8.46 -6.15
C GLY A 162 -10.43 -9.45 -7.30
N LEU A 163 -9.56 -10.45 -7.14
CA LEU A 163 -9.41 -11.54 -8.10
C LEU A 163 -10.71 -12.34 -8.26
N LEU A 164 -11.40 -12.62 -7.16
CA LEU A 164 -12.68 -13.32 -7.18
C LEU A 164 -13.75 -12.52 -7.93
N ILE A 165 -13.84 -11.20 -7.65
CA ILE A 165 -14.80 -10.29 -8.34
C ILE A 165 -14.54 -10.29 -9.86
N VAL A 166 -13.27 -10.17 -10.27
CA VAL A 166 -12.88 -10.17 -11.68
C VAL A 166 -13.21 -11.52 -12.35
N SER A 167 -12.89 -12.63 -11.67
CA SER A 167 -13.19 -13.99 -12.17
C SER A 167 -14.68 -14.20 -12.40
N ASN A 168 -15.54 -13.78 -11.46
CA ASN A 168 -16.99 -13.94 -11.58
C ASN A 168 -17.61 -13.07 -12.70
N LYS A 169 -16.98 -11.93 -13.05
CA LYS A 169 -17.45 -11.08 -14.16
C LYS A 169 -16.99 -11.55 -15.54
N LEU A 170 -16.12 -12.56 -15.62
CA LEU A 170 -15.62 -13.14 -16.87
C LEU A 170 -16.39 -14.41 -17.26
N GLN A 171 -17.26 -14.93 -16.40
CA GLN A 171 -18.19 -16.02 -16.67
C GLN A 171 -19.52 -15.48 -17.20
#